data_6b2bfef5bd77a0f90a63e6cb7a91a9f9
#
_entry.id   6b2bfef5bd77a0f90a63e6cb7a91a9f9
#
_cell.length_a   1.000
_cell.length_b   1.000
_cell.length_c   1.000
_cell.angle_alpha   90.00
_cell.angle_beta   90.00
_cell.angle_gamma   90.00
#
_symmetry.space_group_name_H-M   'P 1'
#
loop_
_entity.id
_entity.type
_entity.pdbx_description
1 polymer ?
#
loop_
_entity_poly.entity_id
_entity_poly.type
_entity_poly.pdbx_seq_one_letter_code
_entity_poly.pdbx_strand_id
1 'polypeptide(L)'
;MGNYGFNTKALHSGYTPDPITRARAVPIHQTTAYTFSSTEQAANLFALKGPDFPGEIYNRFTNPTYETLETRITDLEGGLAAASLSSGQAATFMSILTIANSGDNIVASKTIYGGTFTLFDLTFPKKFGINVRFVDPTPENFSKAIDGKTKAIFAETIGNPKLNVLDIEGVSGAAHEAGIPLIIDNTFATPYLCQPFSHGADIIMHSATKWICGHGTSVGGLVVDSGKTNWGTGKFPELSEDDPSYRGGLNYLKEFGQLAYIVKLKSRFTRDLGPTMSPFNAFLFLQGLETLALRMERHSENALAVARFLENHPKVNKVIYPGLPDHPTYQFAQKYLQNGFGGMVGFGINGGVSAGQKFIDSLGLFSHVANVGDAKSLAIHPASTTHSQLSHEQQAEAGVTDDFIRLSVGIENIEDILADLDQALGKA
;
A
#
# COMPACT_ATOMS: atom_id res chain seq x y z
N MET A 1 -21.36 2.12 -6.24
CA MET A 1 -21.73 2.81 -7.50
C MET A 1 -21.69 1.88 -8.71
N GLY A 2 -22.65 1.00 -8.93
CA GLY A 2 -22.89 0.25 -10.17
C GLY A 2 -21.73 0.02 -11.17
N ASN A 3 -22.03 -0.04 -12.44
CA ASN A 3 -21.09 -0.33 -13.53
C ASN A 3 -20.31 0.90 -14.06
N TYR A 4 -20.05 1.92 -13.23
CA TYR A 4 -19.24 3.05 -13.67
C TYR A 4 -17.77 2.69 -13.82
N GLY A 5 -17.09 3.29 -14.80
CA GLY A 5 -15.66 3.16 -15.03
C GLY A 5 -14.83 3.81 -13.93
N PHE A 6 -13.53 3.49 -13.91
CA PHE A 6 -12.59 3.91 -12.87
C PHE A 6 -12.62 5.42 -12.59
N ASN A 7 -12.50 6.26 -13.62
CA ASN A 7 -12.44 7.73 -13.46
C ASN A 7 -13.72 8.29 -12.84
N THR A 8 -14.90 7.74 -13.21
CA THR A 8 -16.17 8.15 -12.63
C THR A 8 -16.25 7.76 -11.15
N LYS A 9 -15.79 6.54 -10.80
CA LYS A 9 -15.71 6.09 -9.41
C LYS A 9 -14.75 6.96 -8.60
N ALA A 10 -13.59 7.29 -9.12
CA ALA A 10 -12.61 8.16 -8.47
C ALA A 10 -13.17 9.54 -8.09
N LEU A 11 -14.09 10.06 -8.90
CA LEU A 11 -14.73 11.36 -8.67
C LEU A 11 -15.98 11.30 -7.77
N HIS A 12 -16.74 10.21 -7.81
CA HIS A 12 -18.10 10.21 -7.27
C HIS A 12 -18.36 9.17 -6.18
N SER A 13 -17.57 8.10 -6.06
CA SER A 13 -17.84 7.06 -5.06
C SER A 13 -17.72 7.57 -3.63
N GLY A 14 -18.63 7.08 -2.79
CA GLY A 14 -18.62 7.31 -1.34
C GLY A 14 -19.20 8.64 -0.90
N TYR A 15 -19.63 9.54 -1.80
CA TYR A 15 -20.20 10.82 -1.39
C TYR A 15 -21.51 11.14 -2.10
N THR A 16 -22.51 11.48 -1.28
CA THR A 16 -23.75 12.12 -1.72
C THR A 16 -23.80 13.50 -1.06
N PRO A 17 -24.13 14.59 -1.81
CA PRO A 17 -24.22 15.93 -1.24
C PRO A 17 -25.12 15.97 0.01
N ASP A 18 -24.62 16.61 1.06
CA ASP A 18 -25.34 16.75 2.33
C ASP A 18 -26.74 17.35 2.08
N PRO A 19 -27.82 16.75 2.57
CA PRO A 19 -29.19 17.18 2.26
C PRO A 19 -29.55 18.57 2.81
N ILE A 20 -28.83 19.05 3.83
CA ILE A 20 -29.07 20.35 4.47
C ILE A 20 -28.27 21.45 3.77
N THR A 21 -26.95 21.29 3.70
CA THR A 21 -26.04 22.31 3.14
C THR A 21 -25.94 22.23 1.63
N ARG A 22 -26.23 21.06 1.04
CA ARG A 22 -26.06 20.74 -0.39
C ARG A 22 -24.62 20.94 -0.89
N ALA A 23 -23.64 20.87 0.01
CA ALA A 23 -22.24 20.99 -0.32
C ALA A 23 -21.84 19.97 -1.38
N ARG A 24 -21.21 20.42 -2.47
CA ARG A 24 -20.75 19.54 -3.57
C ARG A 24 -19.44 18.83 -3.22
N ALA A 25 -18.54 19.51 -2.53
CA ALA A 25 -17.30 18.92 -2.04
C ALA A 25 -17.55 18.12 -0.76
N VAL A 26 -16.75 17.07 -0.54
CA VAL A 26 -16.78 16.31 0.70
C VAL A 26 -16.40 17.22 1.87
N PRO A 27 -17.23 17.37 2.90
CA PRO A 27 -16.92 18.19 4.07
C PRO A 27 -15.81 17.58 4.93
N ILE A 28 -15.02 18.43 5.59
CA ILE A 28 -14.06 18.00 6.60
C ILE A 28 -14.75 18.03 7.97
N HIS A 29 -15.09 16.85 8.50
CA HIS A 29 -15.67 16.71 9.82
C HIS A 29 -14.59 16.70 10.90
N GLN A 30 -14.08 17.88 11.25
CA GLN A 30 -13.02 18.06 12.25
C GLN A 30 -13.62 18.09 13.66
N THR A 31 -13.95 16.91 14.18
CA THR A 31 -14.50 16.71 15.53
C THR A 31 -13.86 15.51 16.20
N THR A 32 -13.86 15.45 17.53
CA THR A 32 -13.40 14.29 18.31
C THR A 32 -14.50 13.26 18.55
N ALA A 33 -15.76 13.71 18.73
CA ALA A 33 -16.88 12.87 19.14
C ALA A 33 -18.19 13.37 18.55
N TYR A 34 -19.18 12.50 18.58
CA TYR A 34 -20.53 12.76 18.07
C TYR A 34 -21.55 12.59 19.20
N THR A 35 -22.64 13.38 19.16
CA THR A 35 -23.71 13.30 20.13
C THR A 35 -24.65 12.14 19.81
N PHE A 36 -25.19 11.51 20.85
CA PHE A 36 -26.18 10.45 20.71
C PHE A 36 -27.59 11.02 20.88
N SER A 37 -28.57 10.45 20.22
CA SER A 37 -29.97 10.78 20.35
C SER A 37 -30.61 10.22 21.65
N SER A 38 -30.03 9.11 22.17
CA SER A 38 -30.46 8.46 23.40
C SER A 38 -29.36 7.60 24.02
N THR A 39 -29.50 7.21 25.29
CA THR A 39 -28.62 6.24 25.94
C THR A 39 -28.73 4.85 25.33
N GLU A 40 -29.88 4.48 24.78
CA GLU A 40 -30.11 3.22 24.10
C GLU A 40 -29.32 3.18 22.76
N GLN A 41 -29.41 4.25 21.97
CA GLN A 41 -28.60 4.39 20.75
C GLN A 41 -27.12 4.26 21.07
N ALA A 42 -26.62 5.00 22.06
CA ALA A 42 -25.25 4.93 22.51
C ALA A 42 -24.83 3.48 22.86
N ALA A 43 -25.63 2.81 23.68
CA ALA A 43 -25.37 1.43 24.11
C ALA A 43 -25.31 0.46 22.92
N ASN A 44 -26.20 0.60 21.95
CA ASN A 44 -26.22 -0.22 20.73
C ASN A 44 -25.00 0.01 19.85
N LEU A 45 -24.60 1.26 19.61
CA LEU A 45 -23.41 1.59 18.84
C LEU A 45 -22.13 1.03 19.48
N PHE A 46 -21.96 1.16 20.81
CA PHE A 46 -20.82 0.56 21.52
C PHE A 46 -20.84 -0.97 21.51
N ALA A 47 -22.01 -1.58 21.43
CA ALA A 47 -22.17 -3.03 21.30
C ALA A 47 -22.08 -3.52 19.83
N LEU A 48 -21.79 -2.64 18.89
CA LEU A 48 -21.73 -2.89 17.44
C LEU A 48 -23.01 -3.54 16.89
N LYS A 49 -24.18 -3.04 17.30
CA LYS A 49 -25.50 -3.58 16.93
C LYS A 49 -26.57 -2.50 16.85
N GLY A 50 -27.79 -2.93 16.49
CA GLY A 50 -28.96 -2.07 16.41
C GLY A 50 -29.11 -1.36 15.07
N PRO A 51 -30.22 -0.64 14.86
CA PRO A 51 -30.60 -0.05 13.58
C PRO A 51 -29.69 1.11 13.15
N ASP A 52 -28.98 1.73 14.07
CA ASP A 52 -28.08 2.86 13.82
C ASP A 52 -26.62 2.42 13.61
N PHE A 53 -26.32 1.11 13.67
CA PHE A 53 -24.98 0.59 13.37
C PHE A 53 -24.87 0.20 11.88
N PRO A 54 -23.77 0.56 11.18
CA PRO A 54 -22.66 1.39 11.63
C PRO A 54 -23.07 2.87 11.78
N GLY A 55 -22.48 3.57 12.77
CA GLY A 55 -22.76 4.97 13.04
C GLY A 55 -21.64 5.66 13.80
N GLU A 56 -21.74 6.98 13.88
CA GLU A 56 -20.70 7.84 14.41
C GLU A 56 -20.66 7.82 15.94
N ILE A 57 -19.48 7.55 16.50
CA ILE A 57 -19.23 7.58 17.96
C ILE A 57 -18.08 8.52 18.29
N TYR A 58 -16.92 8.23 17.75
CA TYR A 58 -15.67 8.91 18.09
C TYR A 58 -14.70 8.85 16.91
N ASN A 59 -14.05 9.96 16.61
CA ASN A 59 -13.20 10.14 15.43
C ASN A 59 -12.06 9.10 15.29
N ARG A 60 -11.69 8.42 16.38
CA ARG A 60 -10.61 7.41 16.31
C ARG A 60 -10.94 6.23 15.39
N PHE A 61 -12.22 5.88 15.23
CA PHE A 61 -12.61 4.72 14.43
C PHE A 61 -13.80 4.94 13.47
N THR A 62 -14.53 6.08 13.59
CA THR A 62 -15.56 6.49 12.63
C THR A 62 -15.51 8.00 12.38
N ASN A 63 -15.62 8.42 11.12
CA ASN A 63 -15.74 9.83 10.73
C ASN A 63 -16.19 9.93 9.26
N PRO A 64 -17.21 10.73 8.94
CA PRO A 64 -17.78 10.80 7.59
C PRO A 64 -16.79 11.19 6.49
N THR A 65 -15.72 11.95 6.82
CA THR A 65 -14.73 12.36 5.84
C THR A 65 -13.88 11.16 5.38
N TYR A 66 -13.32 10.41 6.32
CA TYR A 66 -12.51 9.27 5.91
C TYR A 66 -13.34 8.02 5.53
N GLU A 67 -14.60 7.92 5.96
CA GLU A 67 -15.51 6.89 5.44
C GLU A 67 -15.81 7.08 3.95
N THR A 68 -15.91 8.35 3.50
CA THR A 68 -15.98 8.65 2.07
C THR A 68 -14.72 8.14 1.34
N LEU A 69 -13.53 8.34 1.92
CA LEU A 69 -12.27 7.82 1.38
C LEU A 69 -12.25 6.28 1.36
N GLU A 70 -12.69 5.64 2.45
CA GLU A 70 -12.78 4.18 2.57
C GLU A 70 -13.70 3.58 1.51
N THR A 71 -14.89 4.18 1.31
CA THR A 71 -15.82 3.74 0.26
C THR A 71 -15.24 3.93 -1.13
N ARG A 72 -14.56 5.06 -1.37
CA ARG A 72 -13.98 5.37 -2.68
C ARG A 72 -12.86 4.41 -3.03
N ILE A 73 -11.92 4.15 -2.12
CA ILE A 73 -10.84 3.21 -2.38
C ILE A 73 -11.35 1.76 -2.53
N THR A 74 -12.37 1.39 -1.75
CA THR A 74 -13.04 0.09 -1.89
C THR A 74 -13.61 -0.10 -3.30
N ASP A 75 -14.33 0.89 -3.83
CA ASP A 75 -14.89 0.84 -5.18
C ASP A 75 -13.81 0.83 -6.28
N LEU A 76 -12.68 1.51 -6.06
CA LEU A 76 -11.56 1.56 -7.00
C LEU A 76 -10.78 0.25 -7.04
N GLU A 77 -10.58 -0.41 -5.91
CA GLU A 77 -9.93 -1.73 -5.84
C GLU A 77 -10.89 -2.88 -6.19
N GLY A 78 -12.21 -2.65 -6.14
CA GLY A 78 -13.22 -3.69 -6.30
C GLY A 78 -13.36 -4.59 -5.08
N GLY A 79 -13.13 -4.04 -3.88
CA GLY A 79 -13.25 -4.71 -2.59
C GLY A 79 -14.66 -4.67 -2.00
N LEU A 80 -14.77 -5.17 -0.75
CA LEU A 80 -16.01 -5.16 0.03
C LEU A 80 -16.06 -3.97 1.00
N ALA A 81 -14.96 -3.72 1.72
CA ALA A 81 -14.87 -2.64 2.71
C ALA A 81 -13.41 -2.24 2.95
N ALA A 82 -13.19 -1.04 3.51
CA ALA A 82 -11.88 -0.54 3.84
C ALA A 82 -11.79 0.07 5.24
N ALA A 83 -10.56 0.21 5.74
CA ALA A 83 -10.21 0.96 6.94
C ALA A 83 -9.09 1.94 6.65
N SER A 84 -9.23 3.17 7.13
CA SER A 84 -8.24 4.23 7.04
C SER A 84 -7.41 4.32 8.30
N LEU A 85 -6.11 4.52 8.15
CA LEU A 85 -5.11 4.47 9.22
C LEU A 85 -4.11 5.63 9.09
N SER A 86 -3.39 5.92 10.16
CA SER A 86 -2.48 7.07 10.23
C SER A 86 -1.29 7.01 9.28
N SER A 87 -0.90 5.85 8.78
CA SER A 87 0.23 5.67 7.88
C SER A 87 0.17 4.32 7.15
N GLY A 88 0.96 4.17 6.06
CA GLY A 88 1.14 2.88 5.39
C GLY A 88 1.72 1.81 6.33
N GLN A 89 2.66 2.17 7.22
CA GLN A 89 3.19 1.23 8.22
C GLN A 89 2.13 0.79 9.23
N ALA A 90 1.23 1.69 9.63
CA ALA A 90 0.08 1.31 10.43
C ALA A 90 -0.83 0.34 9.67
N ALA A 91 -1.04 0.54 8.36
CA ALA A 91 -1.82 -0.37 7.53
C ALA A 91 -1.17 -1.75 7.44
N THR A 92 0.15 -1.83 7.17
CA THR A 92 0.90 -3.08 7.18
C THR A 92 0.80 -3.80 8.54
N PHE A 93 1.06 -3.07 9.63
CA PHE A 93 1.03 -3.62 10.99
C PHE A 93 -0.36 -4.16 11.35
N MET A 94 -1.40 -3.36 11.12
CA MET A 94 -2.77 -3.70 11.48
C MET A 94 -3.35 -4.82 10.63
N SER A 95 -2.97 -4.90 9.34
CA SER A 95 -3.44 -5.98 8.47
C SER A 95 -3.01 -7.36 8.98
N ILE A 96 -1.82 -7.47 9.55
CA ILE A 96 -1.30 -8.72 10.12
C ILE A 96 -1.84 -8.95 11.53
N LEU A 97 -1.80 -7.92 12.40
CA LEU A 97 -2.19 -8.06 13.80
C LEU A 97 -3.67 -8.46 13.96
N THR A 98 -4.51 -8.14 12.98
CA THR A 98 -5.93 -8.51 13.00
C THR A 98 -6.15 -10.03 12.93
N ILE A 99 -5.18 -10.79 12.39
CA ILE A 99 -5.31 -12.23 12.10
C ILE A 99 -4.18 -13.10 12.68
N ALA A 100 -3.15 -12.52 13.26
CA ALA A 100 -2.01 -13.24 13.80
C ALA A 100 -1.74 -12.88 15.26
N ASN A 101 -1.47 -13.87 16.07
CA ASN A 101 -1.13 -13.76 17.50
C ASN A 101 0.32 -14.14 17.78
N SER A 102 0.74 -13.94 19.02
CA SER A 102 2.02 -14.46 19.51
C SER A 102 2.09 -15.99 19.34
N GLY A 103 3.16 -16.46 18.72
CA GLY A 103 3.37 -17.87 18.38
C GLY A 103 3.00 -18.24 16.95
N ASP A 104 2.29 -17.36 16.23
CA ASP A 104 2.00 -17.50 14.80
C ASP A 104 3.16 -17.01 13.91
N ASN A 105 3.04 -17.25 12.61
CA ASN A 105 3.96 -16.71 11.64
C ASN A 105 3.25 -16.24 10.35
N ILE A 106 3.96 -15.43 9.57
CA ILE A 106 3.61 -15.10 8.18
C ILE A 106 4.78 -15.43 7.26
N VAL A 107 4.49 -15.59 5.97
CA VAL A 107 5.53 -15.70 4.94
C VAL A 107 5.53 -14.40 4.12
N ALA A 108 6.68 -13.75 4.01
CA ALA A 108 6.81 -12.46 3.31
C ALA A 108 7.81 -12.55 2.15
N SER A 109 7.56 -11.76 1.10
CA SER A 109 8.54 -11.54 0.05
C SER A 109 9.79 -10.85 0.62
N LYS A 110 10.98 -11.19 0.12
CA LYS A 110 12.23 -10.45 0.39
C LYS A 110 12.25 -9.07 -0.28
N THR A 111 11.51 -8.91 -1.38
CA THR A 111 11.48 -7.67 -2.16
C THR A 111 10.34 -6.77 -1.72
N ILE A 112 10.45 -6.23 -0.52
CA ILE A 112 9.48 -5.32 0.10
C ILE A 112 10.16 -4.06 0.60
N TYR A 113 9.37 -3.04 0.90
CA TYR A 113 9.85 -1.79 1.47
C TYR A 113 10.70 -2.01 2.73
N GLY A 114 11.86 -1.36 2.81
CA GLY A 114 12.82 -1.56 3.92
C GLY A 114 12.25 -1.32 5.32
N GLY A 115 11.29 -0.38 5.49
CA GLY A 115 10.61 -0.19 6.77
C GLY A 115 9.70 -1.37 7.13
N THR A 116 9.04 -1.99 6.15
CA THR A 116 8.25 -3.21 6.34
C THR A 116 9.16 -4.40 6.63
N PHE A 117 10.30 -4.51 5.94
CA PHE A 117 11.30 -5.55 6.24
C PHE A 117 11.75 -5.46 7.70
N THR A 118 12.15 -4.27 8.18
CA THR A 118 12.56 -4.08 9.58
C THR A 118 11.43 -4.36 10.59
N LEU A 119 10.19 -3.97 10.27
CA LEU A 119 9.02 -4.29 11.08
C LEU A 119 8.87 -5.81 11.25
N PHE A 120 9.01 -6.55 10.16
CA PHE A 120 8.82 -8.00 10.09
C PHE A 120 10.00 -8.79 10.67
N ASP A 121 11.23 -8.36 10.42
CA ASP A 121 12.44 -9.08 10.87
C ASP A 121 12.73 -8.85 12.34
N LEU A 122 12.51 -7.64 12.85
CA LEU A 122 12.92 -7.25 14.19
C LEU A 122 11.74 -7.01 15.14
N THR A 123 10.76 -6.21 14.72
CA THR A 123 9.72 -5.73 15.64
C THR A 123 8.69 -6.81 15.93
N PHE A 124 8.17 -7.48 14.91
CA PHE A 124 7.18 -8.54 15.08
C PHE A 124 7.67 -9.68 15.95
N PRO A 125 8.82 -10.32 15.70
CA PRO A 125 9.30 -11.39 16.55
C PRO A 125 9.59 -10.95 17.97
N LYS A 126 10.26 -9.82 18.14
CA LYS A 126 10.75 -9.38 19.46
C LYS A 126 9.66 -8.79 20.36
N LYS A 127 8.65 -8.11 19.79
CA LYS A 127 7.64 -7.39 20.56
C LYS A 127 6.29 -8.07 20.56
N PHE A 128 5.94 -8.78 19.50
CA PHE A 128 4.62 -9.39 19.32
C PHE A 128 4.66 -10.92 19.25
N GLY A 129 5.85 -11.53 19.18
CA GLY A 129 6.01 -12.99 19.10
C GLY A 129 5.50 -13.57 17.77
N ILE A 130 5.29 -12.76 16.75
CA ILE A 130 4.88 -13.18 15.41
C ILE A 130 6.14 -13.32 14.56
N ASN A 131 6.46 -14.55 14.13
CA ASN A 131 7.64 -14.80 13.32
C ASN A 131 7.37 -14.51 11.83
N VAL A 132 8.42 -14.14 11.09
CA VAL A 132 8.30 -13.91 9.65
C VAL A 132 9.36 -14.71 8.90
N ARG A 133 8.97 -15.41 7.84
CA ARG A 133 9.85 -16.13 6.94
C ARG A 133 9.93 -15.38 5.63
N PHE A 134 11.12 -14.92 5.28
CA PHE A 134 11.35 -14.21 4.03
C PHE A 134 11.75 -15.18 2.92
N VAL A 135 11.09 -15.06 1.77
CA VAL A 135 11.34 -15.88 0.58
C VAL A 135 11.52 -15.04 -0.68
N ASP A 136 12.21 -15.56 -1.67
CA ASP A 136 12.17 -14.98 -3.00
C ASP A 136 10.75 -15.13 -3.57
N PRO A 137 10.22 -14.10 -4.27
CA PRO A 137 8.80 -13.98 -4.57
C PRO A 137 8.34 -14.89 -5.72
N THR A 138 8.43 -16.20 -5.53
CA THR A 138 7.87 -17.21 -6.42
C THR A 138 6.82 -18.07 -5.70
N PRO A 139 5.77 -18.56 -6.39
CA PRO A 139 4.73 -19.40 -5.81
C PRO A 139 5.29 -20.60 -5.04
N GLU A 140 6.30 -21.26 -5.59
CA GLU A 140 6.93 -22.46 -5.01
C GLU A 140 7.65 -22.15 -3.69
N ASN A 141 8.33 -20.99 -3.60
CA ASN A 141 9.03 -20.60 -2.39
C ASN A 141 8.05 -20.21 -1.28
N PHE A 142 6.97 -19.51 -1.62
CA PHE A 142 5.89 -19.23 -0.66
C PHE A 142 5.27 -20.52 -0.16
N SER A 143 4.86 -21.43 -1.05
CA SER A 143 4.25 -22.71 -0.68
C SER A 143 5.13 -23.54 0.25
N LYS A 144 6.45 -23.64 -0.03
CA LYS A 144 7.42 -24.38 0.80
C LYS A 144 7.61 -23.80 2.21
N ALA A 145 7.42 -22.49 2.36
CA ALA A 145 7.63 -21.79 3.63
C ALA A 145 6.40 -21.79 4.54
N ILE A 146 5.23 -22.14 4.02
CA ILE A 146 3.98 -22.23 4.80
C ILE A 146 4.01 -23.41 5.74
N ASP A 147 3.52 -23.22 6.97
CA ASP A 147 3.27 -24.32 7.95
C ASP A 147 1.92 -24.14 8.65
N GLY A 148 1.65 -25.00 9.65
CA GLY A 148 0.38 -25.00 10.40
C GLY A 148 0.12 -23.71 11.20
N LYS A 149 1.14 -22.88 11.44
CA LYS A 149 1.05 -21.61 12.18
C LYS A 149 1.02 -20.39 11.26
N THR A 150 1.15 -20.59 9.96
CA THR A 150 1.15 -19.49 9.00
C THR A 150 -0.25 -18.90 8.86
N LYS A 151 -0.36 -17.58 9.03
CA LYS A 151 -1.63 -16.83 8.98
C LYS A 151 -1.83 -16.05 7.70
N ALA A 152 -0.77 -15.66 7.00
CA ALA A 152 -0.86 -14.92 5.75
C ALA A 152 0.42 -15.05 4.90
N ILE A 153 0.29 -14.79 3.61
CA ILE A 153 1.40 -14.37 2.75
C ILE A 153 1.34 -12.85 2.62
N PHE A 154 2.51 -12.18 2.67
CA PHE A 154 2.65 -10.75 2.42
C PHE A 154 3.62 -10.48 1.26
N ALA A 155 3.20 -9.68 0.29
CA ALA A 155 4.04 -9.27 -0.85
C ALA A 155 3.65 -7.87 -1.35
N GLU A 156 4.47 -7.29 -2.25
CA GLU A 156 4.16 -6.05 -2.97
C GLU A 156 3.83 -6.36 -4.43
N THR A 157 2.87 -5.64 -5.02
CA THR A 157 2.54 -5.75 -6.47
C THR A 157 3.78 -5.48 -7.31
N ILE A 158 4.49 -4.38 -6.99
CA ILE A 158 5.78 -3.99 -7.57
C ILE A 158 6.74 -3.83 -6.40
N GLY A 159 7.72 -4.72 -6.32
CA GLY A 159 8.66 -4.78 -5.21
C GLY A 159 9.60 -3.58 -5.13
N ASN A 160 10.06 -3.25 -3.94
CA ASN A 160 10.98 -2.15 -3.68
C ASN A 160 12.28 -2.67 -3.03
N PRO A 161 13.47 -2.41 -3.59
CA PRO A 161 13.75 -1.51 -4.70
C PRO A 161 13.86 -2.18 -6.09
N LYS A 162 13.76 -3.51 -6.17
CA LYS A 162 14.04 -4.29 -7.40
C LYS A 162 13.02 -4.09 -8.52
N LEU A 163 11.88 -3.47 -8.24
CA LEU A 163 10.77 -3.22 -9.16
C LEU A 163 10.23 -4.48 -9.86
N ASN A 164 10.47 -5.66 -9.28
CA ASN A 164 9.90 -6.91 -9.78
C ASN A 164 8.38 -6.93 -9.60
N VAL A 165 7.66 -7.35 -10.61
CA VAL A 165 6.20 -7.56 -10.55
C VAL A 165 5.92 -8.98 -10.07
N LEU A 166 5.04 -9.10 -9.07
CA LEU A 166 4.65 -10.37 -8.45
C LEU A 166 3.81 -11.21 -9.42
N ASP A 167 4.00 -12.53 -9.43
CA ASP A 167 3.00 -13.46 -9.98
C ASP A 167 1.83 -13.61 -8.99
N ILE A 168 0.89 -12.68 -9.08
CA ILE A 168 -0.21 -12.58 -8.11
C ILE A 168 -1.06 -13.85 -8.08
N GLU A 169 -1.45 -14.38 -9.25
CA GLU A 169 -2.29 -15.57 -9.34
C GLU A 169 -1.59 -16.82 -8.79
N GLY A 170 -0.30 -17.01 -9.13
CA GLY A 170 0.47 -18.13 -8.63
C GLY A 170 0.64 -18.09 -7.11
N VAL A 171 0.95 -16.91 -6.53
CA VAL A 171 1.11 -16.72 -5.08
C VAL A 171 -0.23 -16.82 -4.36
N SER A 172 -1.30 -16.29 -4.95
CA SER A 172 -2.66 -16.44 -4.43
C SER A 172 -3.07 -17.93 -4.35
N GLY A 173 -2.78 -18.71 -5.41
CA GLY A 173 -3.01 -20.15 -5.40
C GLY A 173 -2.33 -20.84 -4.21
N ALA A 174 -1.05 -20.54 -3.96
CA ALA A 174 -0.31 -21.11 -2.83
C ALA A 174 -0.91 -20.70 -1.46
N ALA A 175 -1.39 -19.47 -1.32
CA ALA A 175 -2.07 -19.01 -0.10
C ALA A 175 -3.41 -19.74 0.11
N HIS A 176 -4.22 -19.83 -0.92
CA HIS A 176 -5.55 -20.43 -0.85
C HIS A 176 -5.52 -21.95 -0.64
N GLU A 177 -4.57 -22.66 -1.26
CA GLU A 177 -4.34 -24.07 -0.97
C GLU A 177 -4.03 -24.33 0.50
N ALA A 178 -3.34 -23.39 1.15
CA ALA A 178 -3.06 -23.45 2.58
C ALA A 178 -4.21 -22.90 3.46
N GLY A 179 -5.28 -22.37 2.88
CA GLY A 179 -6.42 -21.74 3.59
C GLY A 179 -6.05 -20.50 4.36
N ILE A 180 -5.14 -19.65 3.81
CA ILE A 180 -4.70 -18.37 4.36
C ILE A 180 -4.84 -17.26 3.32
N PRO A 181 -4.96 -15.98 3.73
CA PRO A 181 -5.05 -14.87 2.81
C PRO A 181 -3.70 -14.47 2.20
N LEU A 182 -3.76 -13.94 0.97
CA LEU A 182 -2.70 -13.16 0.37
C LEU A 182 -2.95 -11.67 0.63
N ILE A 183 -2.01 -11.03 1.34
CA ILE A 183 -2.01 -9.59 1.62
C ILE A 183 -1.03 -8.92 0.66
N ILE A 184 -1.49 -7.93 -0.10
CA ILE A 184 -0.66 -7.21 -1.08
C ILE A 184 -0.55 -5.74 -0.71
N ASP A 185 0.69 -5.24 -0.63
CA ASP A 185 0.96 -3.81 -0.69
C ASP A 185 0.88 -3.34 -2.15
N ASN A 186 -0.20 -2.63 -2.48
CA ASN A 186 -0.46 -2.11 -3.84
C ASN A 186 -0.04 -0.64 -4.00
N THR A 187 0.83 -0.13 -3.13
CA THR A 187 1.23 1.28 -3.09
C THR A 187 1.83 1.75 -4.41
N PHE A 188 2.72 0.97 -5.05
CA PHE A 188 3.41 1.40 -6.27
C PHE A 188 2.55 1.31 -7.52
N ALA A 189 1.69 0.30 -7.61
CA ALA A 189 0.79 0.15 -8.75
C ALA A 189 -0.44 1.04 -8.63
N THR A 190 -0.96 1.26 -7.43
CA THR A 190 -2.27 1.88 -7.19
C THR A 190 -3.41 1.08 -7.83
N PRO A 191 -4.69 1.31 -7.50
CA PRO A 191 -5.81 0.62 -8.14
C PRO A 191 -5.95 0.94 -9.64
N TYR A 192 -5.22 1.97 -10.12
CA TYR A 192 -5.26 2.35 -11.53
C TYR A 192 -4.43 1.44 -12.44
N LEU A 193 -3.24 1.05 -11.98
CA LEU A 193 -2.37 0.15 -12.76
C LEU A 193 -2.65 -1.32 -12.48
N CYS A 194 -3.07 -1.68 -11.26
CA CYS A 194 -3.37 -3.05 -10.89
C CYS A 194 -4.49 -3.10 -9.85
N GLN A 195 -5.45 -4.00 -10.07
CA GLN A 195 -6.48 -4.38 -9.10
C GLN A 195 -6.22 -5.82 -8.64
N PRO A 196 -5.40 -6.05 -7.61
CA PRO A 196 -4.97 -7.40 -7.21
C PRO A 196 -6.11 -8.35 -6.83
N PHE A 197 -7.29 -7.85 -6.41
CA PHE A 197 -8.46 -8.68 -6.12
C PHE A 197 -9.00 -9.43 -7.32
N SER A 198 -8.81 -8.90 -8.54
CA SER A 198 -9.18 -9.61 -9.78
C SER A 198 -8.24 -10.77 -10.09
N HIS A 199 -7.10 -10.84 -9.41
CA HIS A 199 -6.06 -11.85 -9.56
C HIS A 199 -5.87 -12.73 -8.32
N GLY A 200 -6.83 -12.66 -7.38
CA GLY A 200 -6.89 -13.58 -6.24
C GLY A 200 -6.30 -13.06 -4.94
N ALA A 201 -5.84 -11.82 -4.84
CA ALA A 201 -5.50 -11.21 -3.55
C ALA A 201 -6.74 -11.15 -2.63
N ASP A 202 -6.53 -11.20 -1.32
CA ASP A 202 -7.59 -11.18 -0.32
C ASP A 202 -7.67 -9.85 0.42
N ILE A 203 -6.51 -9.28 0.74
CA ILE A 203 -6.38 -8.02 1.46
C ILE A 203 -5.38 -7.14 0.70
N ILE A 204 -5.72 -5.89 0.47
CA ILE A 204 -4.83 -4.89 -0.12
C ILE A 204 -4.52 -3.84 0.94
N MET A 205 -3.26 -3.44 1.04
CA MET A 205 -2.88 -2.27 1.80
C MET A 205 -2.23 -1.22 0.91
N HIS A 206 -2.35 0.04 1.30
CA HIS A 206 -1.70 1.17 0.66
C HIS A 206 -1.03 2.09 1.67
N SER A 207 0.15 2.58 1.34
CA SER A 207 0.59 3.87 1.83
C SER A 207 -0.07 4.96 0.99
N ALA A 208 -1.19 5.51 1.49
CA ALA A 208 -1.89 6.60 0.80
C ALA A 208 -1.03 7.86 0.66
N THR A 209 0.03 7.95 1.47
CA THR A 209 1.10 8.97 1.44
C THR A 209 1.70 9.17 0.05
N LYS A 210 1.74 8.12 -0.79
CA LYS A 210 2.46 8.06 -2.06
C LYS A 210 1.57 8.53 -3.22
N TRP A 211 1.42 7.78 -4.28
CA TRP A 211 0.64 8.16 -5.46
C TRP A 211 -0.82 8.49 -5.20
N ILE A 212 -1.46 7.90 -4.17
CA ILE A 212 -2.85 8.24 -3.81
C ILE A 212 -2.93 9.73 -3.42
N CYS A 213 -2.06 10.21 -2.53
CA CYS A 213 -1.90 11.64 -2.25
C CYS A 213 -1.36 12.40 -3.46
N GLY A 214 -0.22 11.95 -3.97
CA GLY A 214 0.44 12.45 -5.16
C GLY A 214 1.13 13.82 -5.03
N HIS A 215 1.14 14.43 -3.84
CA HIS A 215 1.63 15.80 -3.63
C HIS A 215 2.63 15.94 -2.48
N GLY A 216 2.99 14.84 -1.81
CA GLY A 216 3.95 14.86 -0.69
C GLY A 216 3.47 15.63 0.54
N THR A 217 2.15 15.85 0.70
CA THR A 217 1.58 16.73 1.75
C THR A 217 1.05 16.01 2.96
N SER A 218 0.72 14.71 2.86
CA SER A 218 0.01 13.99 3.91
C SER A 218 0.48 12.56 4.08
N VAL A 219 0.47 12.07 5.31
CA VAL A 219 0.78 10.69 5.67
C VAL A 219 -0.52 9.96 6.02
N GLY A 220 -0.71 8.77 5.44
CA GLY A 220 -1.86 7.92 5.71
C GLY A 220 -1.70 6.51 5.15
N GLY A 221 -2.55 5.61 5.62
CA GLY A 221 -2.62 4.22 5.17
C GLY A 221 -4.05 3.76 4.96
N LEU A 222 -4.23 2.77 4.12
CA LEU A 222 -5.52 2.16 3.82
C LEU A 222 -5.37 0.65 3.82
N VAL A 223 -6.36 -0.05 4.36
CA VAL A 223 -6.51 -1.51 4.23
C VAL A 223 -7.85 -1.77 3.58
N VAL A 224 -7.88 -2.54 2.51
CA VAL A 224 -9.10 -2.93 1.78
C VAL A 224 -9.23 -4.45 1.84
N ASP A 225 -10.42 -4.93 2.16
CA ASP A 225 -10.78 -6.34 2.21
C ASP A 225 -11.61 -6.72 0.99
N SER A 226 -11.26 -7.83 0.35
CA SER A 226 -12.06 -8.39 -0.75
C SER A 226 -13.40 -8.96 -0.29
N GLY A 227 -13.52 -9.35 1.00
CA GLY A 227 -14.61 -10.12 1.55
C GLY A 227 -14.67 -11.58 1.09
N LYS A 228 -13.62 -12.07 0.41
CA LYS A 228 -13.62 -13.44 -0.17
C LYS A 228 -12.92 -14.46 0.73
N THR A 229 -12.14 -14.05 1.71
CA THR A 229 -11.42 -14.95 2.60
C THR A 229 -12.39 -15.75 3.48
N ASN A 230 -12.20 -17.06 3.51
CA ASN A 230 -12.96 -17.92 4.43
C ASN A 230 -12.33 -17.90 5.83
N TRP A 231 -12.82 -17.04 6.69
CA TRP A 231 -12.37 -16.92 8.09
C TRP A 231 -12.81 -18.08 9.00
N GLY A 232 -13.73 -18.95 8.52
CA GLY A 232 -14.27 -20.09 9.26
C GLY A 232 -13.45 -21.39 9.18
N THR A 233 -12.20 -21.34 8.70
CA THR A 233 -11.34 -22.53 8.51
C THR A 233 -10.78 -23.11 9.81
N GLY A 234 -11.02 -22.48 10.96
CA GLY A 234 -10.41 -22.82 12.25
C GLY A 234 -9.00 -22.25 12.45
N LYS A 235 -8.42 -21.61 11.43
CA LYS A 235 -7.10 -20.94 11.51
C LYS A 235 -7.15 -19.56 12.15
N PHE A 236 -8.33 -18.94 12.22
CA PHE A 236 -8.52 -17.54 12.65
C PHE A 236 -9.49 -17.45 13.83
N PRO A 237 -9.11 -17.99 15.03
CA PRO A 237 -9.95 -17.94 16.21
C PRO A 237 -10.30 -16.51 16.61
N GLU A 238 -9.43 -15.53 16.31
CA GLU A 238 -9.66 -14.11 16.57
C GLU A 238 -10.93 -13.56 15.91
N LEU A 239 -11.35 -14.16 14.79
CA LEU A 239 -12.55 -13.75 14.04
C LEU A 239 -13.74 -14.69 14.28
N SER A 240 -13.47 -15.98 14.55
CA SER A 240 -14.47 -17.04 14.62
C SER A 240 -14.85 -17.46 16.05
N GLU A 241 -14.14 -17.00 17.07
CA GLU A 241 -14.47 -17.19 18.47
C GLU A 241 -14.94 -15.89 19.13
N ASP A 242 -15.50 -15.99 20.34
CA ASP A 242 -16.05 -14.84 21.07
C ASP A 242 -14.92 -13.95 21.60
N ASP A 243 -14.91 -12.66 21.22
CA ASP A 243 -14.04 -11.64 21.78
C ASP A 243 -14.50 -11.27 23.19
N PRO A 244 -13.70 -11.57 24.24
CA PRO A 244 -14.08 -11.32 25.63
C PRO A 244 -14.10 -9.83 26.01
N SER A 245 -13.60 -8.93 25.15
CA SER A 245 -13.65 -7.48 25.38
C SER A 245 -15.04 -6.90 25.27
N TYR A 246 -15.98 -7.63 24.71
CA TYR A 246 -17.40 -7.28 24.67
C TYR A 246 -18.18 -8.12 25.70
N ARG A 247 -19.05 -7.46 26.46
CA ARG A 247 -19.89 -8.14 27.46
C ARG A 247 -20.79 -9.18 26.78
N GLY A 248 -20.64 -10.44 27.17
CA GLY A 248 -21.36 -11.58 26.58
C GLY A 248 -20.67 -12.20 25.38
N GLY A 249 -19.46 -11.71 25.04
CA GLY A 249 -18.72 -12.15 23.86
C GLY A 249 -19.21 -11.49 22.57
N LEU A 250 -18.34 -11.35 21.60
CA LEU A 250 -18.66 -10.90 20.25
C LEU A 250 -17.92 -11.78 19.26
N ASN A 251 -18.66 -12.57 18.50
CA ASN A 251 -18.11 -13.36 17.40
C ASN A 251 -18.22 -12.58 16.10
N TYR A 252 -17.09 -12.05 15.63
CA TYR A 252 -17.09 -11.18 14.45
C TYR A 252 -17.60 -11.89 13.20
N LEU A 253 -17.19 -13.14 12.99
CA LEU A 253 -17.61 -13.89 11.80
C LEU A 253 -19.12 -14.18 11.82
N LYS A 254 -19.67 -14.54 12.99
CA LYS A 254 -21.09 -14.81 13.15
C LYS A 254 -21.95 -13.56 12.97
N GLU A 255 -21.52 -12.44 13.54
CA GLU A 255 -22.32 -11.18 13.55
C GLU A 255 -22.18 -10.38 12.25
N PHE A 256 -20.98 -10.39 11.61
CA PHE A 256 -20.67 -9.54 10.46
C PHE A 256 -20.35 -10.29 9.17
N GLY A 257 -20.24 -11.62 9.22
CA GLY A 257 -19.97 -12.43 8.03
C GLY A 257 -18.69 -11.99 7.31
N GLN A 258 -18.83 -11.62 6.05
CA GLN A 258 -17.70 -11.18 5.22
C GLN A 258 -17.03 -9.90 5.72
N LEU A 259 -17.71 -9.05 6.47
CA LEU A 259 -17.15 -7.81 7.05
C LEU A 259 -16.34 -8.04 8.33
N ALA A 260 -16.29 -9.28 8.85
CA ALA A 260 -15.67 -9.62 10.14
C ALA A 260 -14.26 -9.03 10.30
N TYR A 261 -13.42 -9.13 9.27
CA TYR A 261 -12.04 -8.65 9.30
C TYR A 261 -11.96 -7.13 9.45
N ILE A 262 -12.64 -6.37 8.61
CA ILE A 262 -12.61 -4.89 8.66
C ILE A 262 -13.28 -4.36 9.92
N VAL A 263 -14.40 -4.96 10.35
CA VAL A 263 -15.07 -4.55 11.59
C VAL A 263 -14.15 -4.77 12.79
N LYS A 264 -13.45 -5.91 12.87
CA LYS A 264 -12.49 -6.17 13.94
C LYS A 264 -11.31 -5.20 13.88
N LEU A 265 -10.73 -4.98 12.71
CA LEU A 265 -9.62 -4.03 12.52
C LEU A 265 -10.02 -2.64 13.05
N LYS A 266 -11.20 -2.13 12.70
CA LYS A 266 -11.68 -0.81 13.13
C LYS A 266 -12.09 -0.80 14.61
N SER A 267 -13.01 -1.68 15.01
CA SER A 267 -13.66 -1.63 16.32
C SER A 267 -12.79 -2.11 17.48
N ARG A 268 -11.78 -2.94 17.20
CA ARG A 268 -10.85 -3.46 18.20
C ARG A 268 -9.50 -2.77 18.11
N PHE A 269 -8.78 -2.96 17.01
CA PHE A 269 -7.39 -2.55 16.94
C PHE A 269 -7.19 -1.05 16.68
N THR A 270 -7.95 -0.44 15.77
CA THR A 270 -7.86 1.02 15.58
C THR A 270 -8.32 1.76 16.82
N ARG A 271 -9.39 1.27 17.48
CA ARG A 271 -9.87 1.82 18.75
C ARG A 271 -8.82 1.75 19.86
N ASP A 272 -8.18 0.57 20.03
CA ASP A 272 -7.34 0.31 21.20
C ASP A 272 -5.89 0.80 20.99
N LEU A 273 -5.33 0.68 19.80
CA LEU A 273 -3.95 1.05 19.46
C LEU A 273 -3.81 2.46 18.91
N GLY A 274 -4.90 3.02 18.38
CA GLY A 274 -5.02 4.43 18.05
C GLY A 274 -4.37 4.93 16.75
N PRO A 275 -4.09 4.12 15.70
CA PRO A 275 -3.50 4.64 14.46
C PRO A 275 -4.54 5.32 13.55
N THR A 276 -5.18 6.34 14.07
CA THR A 276 -6.29 7.06 13.44
C THR A 276 -5.81 8.00 12.34
N MET A 277 -6.53 8.06 11.23
CA MET A 277 -6.32 9.06 10.18
C MET A 277 -6.92 10.40 10.58
N SER A 278 -6.23 11.50 10.25
CA SER A 278 -6.81 12.85 10.36
C SER A 278 -7.87 13.06 9.27
N PRO A 279 -9.06 13.63 9.58
CA PRO A 279 -10.04 14.00 8.57
C PRO A 279 -9.50 14.97 7.51
N PHE A 280 -8.58 15.86 7.90
CA PHE A 280 -7.91 16.75 6.97
C PHE A 280 -7.02 15.99 5.98
N ASN A 281 -6.26 14.99 6.45
CA ASN A 281 -5.46 14.14 5.57
C ASN A 281 -6.36 13.31 4.63
N ALA A 282 -7.49 12.78 5.14
CA ALA A 282 -8.45 12.06 4.31
C ALA A 282 -9.02 12.93 3.18
N PHE A 283 -9.31 14.20 3.47
CA PHE A 283 -9.73 15.17 2.46
C PHE A 283 -8.67 15.37 1.37
N LEU A 284 -7.38 15.50 1.74
CA LEU A 284 -6.30 15.62 0.76
C LEU A 284 -6.11 14.33 -0.07
N PHE A 285 -6.32 13.15 0.51
CA PHE A 285 -6.30 11.89 -0.23
C PHE A 285 -7.48 11.78 -1.20
N LEU A 286 -8.66 12.23 -0.81
CA LEU A 286 -9.82 12.31 -1.71
C LEU A 286 -9.53 13.18 -2.93
N GLN A 287 -8.92 14.36 -2.74
CA GLN A 287 -8.48 15.22 -3.84
C GLN A 287 -7.42 14.53 -4.73
N GLY A 288 -6.48 13.82 -4.10
CA GLY A 288 -5.47 13.05 -4.84
C GLY A 288 -6.09 11.93 -5.68
N LEU A 289 -7.08 11.21 -5.16
CA LEU A 289 -7.78 10.14 -5.88
C LEU A 289 -8.53 10.67 -7.11
N GLU A 290 -9.10 11.88 -7.06
CA GLU A 290 -9.85 12.47 -8.17
C GLU A 290 -9.02 12.63 -9.44
N THR A 291 -7.71 12.78 -9.31
CA THR A 291 -6.77 12.93 -10.44
C THR A 291 -5.79 11.76 -10.57
N LEU A 292 -6.00 10.67 -9.84
CA LEU A 292 -5.05 9.54 -9.79
C LEU A 292 -4.76 8.98 -11.18
N ALA A 293 -5.79 8.72 -11.98
CA ALA A 293 -5.64 8.15 -13.32
C ALA A 293 -4.74 9.03 -14.21
N LEU A 294 -5.06 10.32 -14.30
CA LEU A 294 -4.31 11.29 -15.12
C LEU A 294 -2.84 11.36 -14.69
N ARG A 295 -2.58 11.33 -13.38
CA ARG A 295 -1.21 11.35 -12.87
C ARG A 295 -0.47 10.05 -13.15
N MET A 296 -1.10 8.90 -12.93
CA MET A 296 -0.46 7.59 -13.16
C MET A 296 -0.16 7.34 -14.63
N GLU A 297 -0.99 7.80 -15.56
CA GLU A 297 -0.70 7.80 -16.99
C GLU A 297 0.56 8.61 -17.29
N ARG A 298 0.61 9.88 -16.85
CA ARG A 298 1.76 10.76 -17.09
C ARG A 298 3.03 10.27 -16.41
N HIS A 299 2.95 9.78 -15.16
CA HIS A 299 4.09 9.14 -14.48
C HIS A 299 4.65 7.95 -15.27
N SER A 300 3.76 7.09 -15.79
CA SER A 300 4.17 5.90 -16.54
C SER A 300 4.78 6.26 -17.90
N GLU A 301 4.20 7.23 -18.60
CA GLU A 301 4.75 7.75 -19.88
C GLU A 301 6.15 8.34 -19.68
N ASN A 302 6.30 9.24 -18.72
CA ASN A 302 7.59 9.87 -18.42
C ASN A 302 8.61 8.83 -17.94
N ALA A 303 8.23 7.90 -17.07
CA ALA A 303 9.15 6.87 -16.58
C ALA A 303 9.63 5.93 -17.70
N LEU A 304 8.77 5.58 -18.65
CA LEU A 304 9.18 4.79 -19.81
C LEU A 304 10.15 5.57 -20.70
N ALA A 305 9.91 6.85 -20.93
CA ALA A 305 10.82 7.70 -21.71
C ALA A 305 12.18 7.85 -21.01
N VAL A 306 12.19 8.06 -19.69
CA VAL A 306 13.41 8.08 -18.85
C VAL A 306 14.16 6.76 -18.92
N ALA A 307 13.46 5.62 -18.78
CA ALA A 307 14.09 4.30 -18.84
C ALA A 307 14.78 4.07 -20.18
N ARG A 308 14.12 4.38 -21.30
CA ARG A 308 14.70 4.27 -22.66
C ARG A 308 15.87 5.22 -22.91
N PHE A 309 15.81 6.42 -22.35
CA PHE A 309 16.94 7.37 -22.41
C PHE A 309 18.15 6.80 -21.68
N LEU A 310 17.94 6.29 -20.45
CA LEU A 310 19.01 5.72 -19.63
C LEU A 310 19.62 4.46 -20.23
N GLU A 311 18.84 3.58 -20.91
CA GLU A 311 19.38 2.39 -21.61
C GLU A 311 20.43 2.73 -22.66
N ASN A 312 20.31 3.90 -23.29
CA ASN A 312 21.22 4.34 -24.34
C ASN A 312 22.33 5.28 -23.85
N HIS A 313 22.38 5.60 -22.54
CA HIS A 313 23.33 6.56 -22.02
C HIS A 313 24.68 5.91 -21.64
N PRO A 314 25.85 6.41 -22.10
CA PRO A 314 27.14 5.75 -21.90
C PRO A 314 27.62 5.65 -20.44
N LYS A 315 27.07 6.47 -19.54
CA LYS A 315 27.37 6.45 -18.10
C LYS A 315 26.50 5.44 -17.31
N VAL A 316 25.54 4.78 -17.97
CA VAL A 316 24.61 3.84 -17.35
C VAL A 316 24.98 2.42 -17.74
N ASN A 317 25.03 1.52 -16.75
CA ASN A 317 25.37 0.11 -16.99
C ASN A 317 24.16 -0.83 -16.94
N LYS A 318 23.06 -0.39 -16.32
CA LYS A 318 21.83 -1.17 -16.15
C LYS A 318 20.64 -0.27 -15.93
N VAL A 319 19.49 -0.63 -16.48
CA VAL A 319 18.20 0.02 -16.18
C VAL A 319 17.22 -1.03 -15.64
N ILE A 320 16.46 -0.66 -14.62
CA ILE A 320 15.45 -1.50 -13.98
C ILE A 320 14.11 -0.76 -14.10
N TYR A 321 13.25 -1.24 -14.98
CA TYR A 321 11.91 -0.71 -15.17
C TYR A 321 10.97 -1.81 -15.67
N PRO A 322 9.81 -2.04 -15.03
CA PRO A 322 8.93 -3.17 -15.38
C PRO A 322 8.40 -3.14 -16.81
N GLY A 323 8.40 -1.96 -17.45
CA GLY A 323 7.95 -1.76 -18.84
C GLY A 323 9.00 -2.04 -19.90
N LEU A 324 10.23 -2.43 -19.55
CA LEU A 324 11.27 -2.82 -20.51
C LEU A 324 11.21 -4.33 -20.81
N PRO A 325 11.31 -4.76 -22.07
CA PRO A 325 11.23 -6.18 -22.45
C PRO A 325 12.25 -7.08 -21.74
N ASP A 326 13.43 -6.55 -21.45
CA ASP A 326 14.53 -7.28 -20.79
C ASP A 326 14.37 -7.36 -19.26
N HIS A 327 13.33 -6.75 -18.70
CA HIS A 327 13.07 -6.84 -17.26
C HIS A 327 12.67 -8.28 -16.87
N PRO A 328 13.26 -8.88 -15.81
CA PRO A 328 13.06 -10.29 -15.46
C PRO A 328 11.60 -10.70 -15.24
N THR A 329 10.73 -9.76 -14.83
CA THR A 329 9.30 -10.00 -14.60
C THR A 329 8.41 -9.29 -15.62
N TYR A 330 8.93 -8.95 -16.81
CA TYR A 330 8.16 -8.25 -17.85
C TYR A 330 6.86 -8.96 -18.22
N GLN A 331 6.87 -10.28 -18.30
CA GLN A 331 5.66 -11.08 -18.56
C GLN A 331 4.56 -10.86 -17.51
N PHE A 332 4.93 -10.72 -16.24
CA PHE A 332 3.98 -10.41 -15.16
C PHE A 332 3.54 -8.95 -15.20
N ALA A 333 4.46 -8.04 -15.57
CA ALA A 333 4.10 -6.65 -15.79
C ALA A 333 3.05 -6.51 -16.90
N GLN A 334 3.23 -7.19 -18.03
CA GLN A 334 2.25 -7.22 -19.11
C GLN A 334 0.91 -7.87 -18.72
N LYS A 335 0.94 -8.88 -17.84
CA LYS A 335 -0.25 -9.60 -17.40
C LYS A 335 -1.08 -8.81 -16.39
N TYR A 336 -0.43 -8.17 -15.42
CA TYR A 336 -1.10 -7.60 -14.25
C TYR A 336 -1.21 -6.08 -14.25
N LEU A 337 -0.26 -5.38 -14.91
CA LEU A 337 -0.28 -3.92 -14.95
C LEU A 337 -1.04 -3.44 -16.19
N GLN A 338 -2.08 -2.66 -15.95
CA GLN A 338 -2.89 -2.00 -16.98
C GLN A 338 -2.53 -0.50 -17.02
N ASN A 339 -2.73 0.15 -18.16
CA ASN A 339 -2.56 1.60 -18.31
C ASN A 339 -1.14 2.15 -18.04
N GLY A 340 -0.11 1.28 -18.05
CA GLY A 340 1.28 1.66 -17.84
C GLY A 340 2.01 0.80 -16.81
N PHE A 341 3.28 1.12 -16.55
CA PHE A 341 4.17 0.31 -15.72
C PHE A 341 4.68 1.04 -14.47
N GLY A 342 4.06 2.18 -14.12
CA GLY A 342 4.39 2.96 -12.93
C GLY A 342 5.48 4.02 -13.13
N GLY A 343 5.66 4.84 -12.10
CA GLY A 343 6.54 6.01 -12.12
C GLY A 343 7.94 5.77 -11.53
N MET A 344 8.29 4.53 -11.17
CA MET A 344 9.59 4.21 -10.56
C MET A 344 10.58 3.70 -11.59
N VAL A 345 11.79 4.25 -11.61
CA VAL A 345 12.91 3.77 -12.43
C VAL A 345 14.14 3.58 -11.54
N GLY A 346 14.78 2.42 -11.64
CA GLY A 346 16.09 2.15 -11.06
C GLY A 346 17.14 2.10 -12.15
N PHE A 347 18.37 2.55 -11.87
CA PHE A 347 19.48 2.33 -12.79
C PHE A 347 20.83 2.25 -12.06
N GLY A 348 21.81 1.62 -12.68
CA GLY A 348 23.19 1.58 -12.23
C GLY A 348 24.02 2.62 -12.98
N ILE A 349 24.80 3.43 -12.23
CA ILE A 349 25.71 4.43 -12.79
C ILE A 349 27.15 3.91 -12.79
N ASN A 350 27.87 4.10 -13.90
CA ASN A 350 29.29 3.75 -13.96
C ASN A 350 30.11 4.63 -13.01
N GLY A 351 30.96 4.03 -12.18
CA GLY A 351 31.80 4.74 -11.20
C GLY A 351 31.36 4.60 -9.73
N GLY A 352 30.34 3.78 -9.45
CA GLY A 352 29.93 3.36 -8.11
C GLY A 352 29.46 4.53 -7.23
N VAL A 353 29.67 4.44 -5.91
CA VAL A 353 29.18 5.40 -4.90
C VAL A 353 29.58 6.85 -5.24
N SER A 354 30.82 7.09 -5.66
CA SER A 354 31.30 8.47 -5.94
C SER A 354 30.56 9.12 -7.11
N ALA A 355 30.33 8.33 -8.19
CA ALA A 355 29.56 8.81 -9.33
C ALA A 355 28.08 9.01 -8.98
N GLY A 356 27.50 8.07 -8.20
CA GLY A 356 26.12 8.19 -7.72
C GLY A 356 25.90 9.46 -6.86
N GLN A 357 26.80 9.76 -5.96
CA GLN A 357 26.74 10.99 -5.14
C GLN A 357 26.84 12.25 -6.01
N LYS A 358 27.82 12.31 -6.93
CA LYS A 358 27.98 13.46 -7.84
C LYS A 358 26.77 13.65 -8.74
N PHE A 359 26.19 12.55 -9.23
CA PHE A 359 24.95 12.60 -10.01
C PHE A 359 23.81 13.24 -9.21
N ILE A 360 23.54 12.72 -8.00
CA ILE A 360 22.46 13.24 -7.14
C ILE A 360 22.69 14.72 -6.82
N ASP A 361 23.91 15.11 -6.45
CA ASP A 361 24.27 16.50 -6.09
C ASP A 361 24.25 17.45 -7.29
N SER A 362 24.22 16.92 -8.51
CA SER A 362 24.19 17.70 -9.75
C SER A 362 22.79 17.88 -10.34
N LEU A 363 21.79 17.20 -9.80
CA LEU A 363 20.38 17.35 -10.24
C LEU A 363 19.87 18.75 -9.90
N GLY A 364 19.16 19.37 -10.85
CA GLY A 364 18.56 20.69 -10.69
C GLY A 364 17.04 20.66 -10.56
N LEU A 365 16.40 19.72 -11.28
CA LEU A 365 14.95 19.54 -11.28
C LEU A 365 14.51 18.48 -10.25
N PHE A 366 15.19 17.33 -10.25
CA PHE A 366 14.88 16.26 -9.30
C PHE A 366 15.22 16.66 -7.87
N SER A 367 14.27 16.49 -6.96
CA SER A 367 14.53 16.71 -5.53
C SER A 367 15.22 15.49 -4.91
N HIS A 368 16.34 15.71 -4.21
CA HIS A 368 17.00 14.67 -3.43
C HIS A 368 16.23 14.43 -2.12
N VAL A 369 15.41 13.40 -2.07
CA VAL A 369 14.55 13.09 -0.91
C VAL A 369 14.18 11.62 -0.82
N ALA A 370 14.06 11.11 0.40
CA ALA A 370 13.63 9.74 0.69
C ALA A 370 12.09 9.60 0.60
N ASN A 371 11.52 9.90 -0.57
CA ASN A 371 10.09 9.72 -0.85
C ASN A 371 9.89 9.14 -2.25
N VAL A 372 8.64 8.83 -2.61
CA VAL A 372 8.20 8.38 -3.94
C VAL A 372 6.74 8.79 -4.17
N GLY A 373 6.31 8.85 -5.42
CA GLY A 373 4.90 9.06 -5.77
C GLY A 373 4.43 10.52 -5.63
N ASP A 374 5.34 11.47 -5.63
CA ASP A 374 5.04 12.89 -5.73
C ASP A 374 4.84 13.28 -7.21
N ALA A 375 4.02 14.28 -7.48
CA ALA A 375 3.89 14.90 -8.80
C ALA A 375 5.21 15.47 -9.32
N LYS A 376 6.14 15.82 -8.41
CA LYS A 376 7.50 16.27 -8.73
C LYS A 376 8.45 15.10 -8.78
N SER A 377 9.43 15.17 -9.66
CA SER A 377 10.50 14.17 -9.79
C SER A 377 11.42 14.14 -8.58
N LEU A 378 11.68 12.94 -8.07
CA LEU A 378 12.50 12.68 -6.89
C LEU A 378 13.62 11.68 -7.21
N ALA A 379 14.78 11.86 -6.60
CA ALA A 379 15.93 10.98 -6.76
C ALA A 379 16.59 10.66 -5.42
N ILE A 380 17.17 9.46 -5.32
CA ILE A 380 17.98 9.07 -4.17
C ILE A 380 19.04 8.04 -4.59
N HIS A 381 20.18 8.07 -3.91
CA HIS A 381 21.20 7.03 -3.96
C HIS A 381 21.08 6.15 -2.72
N PRO A 382 20.39 5.00 -2.77
CA PRO A 382 20.02 4.24 -1.58
C PRO A 382 21.22 3.74 -0.76
N ALA A 383 22.30 3.30 -1.40
CA ALA A 383 23.47 2.76 -0.72
C ALA A 383 24.11 3.76 0.26
N SER A 384 24.19 5.05 -0.11
CA SER A 384 24.76 6.08 0.75
C SER A 384 23.76 6.76 1.69
N THR A 385 22.45 6.44 1.60
CA THR A 385 21.39 7.12 2.35
C THR A 385 20.48 6.15 3.08
N THR A 386 19.39 5.71 2.46
CA THR A 386 18.34 4.88 3.11
C THR A 386 18.81 3.50 3.54
N HIS A 387 19.88 2.97 2.96
CA HIS A 387 20.45 1.66 3.27
C HIS A 387 21.89 1.74 3.80
N SER A 388 22.39 2.93 4.14
CA SER A 388 23.75 3.14 4.63
C SER A 388 24.08 2.43 5.95
N GLN A 389 23.06 1.97 6.68
CA GLN A 389 23.23 1.23 7.94
C GLN A 389 23.39 -0.28 7.73
N LEU A 390 23.14 -0.79 6.50
CA LEU A 390 23.28 -2.18 6.15
C LEU A 390 24.73 -2.48 5.72
N SER A 391 25.17 -3.73 5.95
CA SER A 391 26.43 -4.20 5.35
C SER A 391 26.31 -4.29 3.83
N HIS A 392 27.44 -4.31 3.12
CA HIS A 392 27.43 -4.47 1.64
C HIS A 392 26.71 -5.76 1.20
N GLU A 393 26.82 -6.85 1.97
CA GLU A 393 26.11 -8.10 1.70
C GLU A 393 24.61 -7.93 1.85
N GLN A 394 24.18 -7.29 2.94
CA GLN A 394 22.74 -7.00 3.17
C GLN A 394 22.18 -6.02 2.12
N GLN A 395 22.96 -5.02 1.71
CA GLN A 395 22.57 -4.11 0.62
C GLN A 395 22.39 -4.89 -0.71
N ALA A 396 23.33 -5.79 -1.05
CA ALA A 396 23.25 -6.61 -2.24
C ALA A 396 22.02 -7.55 -2.21
N GLU A 397 21.75 -8.19 -1.09
CA GLU A 397 20.54 -9.01 -0.89
C GLU A 397 19.25 -8.20 -1.09
N ALA A 398 19.21 -6.98 -0.57
CA ALA A 398 18.12 -6.05 -0.79
C ALA A 398 18.01 -5.52 -2.24
N GLY A 399 19.04 -5.79 -3.08
CA GLY A 399 19.11 -5.29 -4.46
C GLY A 399 19.60 -3.85 -4.57
N VAL A 400 20.27 -3.37 -3.54
CA VAL A 400 20.91 -2.04 -3.49
C VAL A 400 22.41 -2.24 -3.66
N THR A 401 22.92 -1.93 -4.87
CA THR A 401 24.34 -1.93 -5.17
C THR A 401 24.93 -0.53 -5.03
N ASP A 402 26.26 -0.43 -4.95
CA ASP A 402 26.99 0.84 -4.80
C ASP A 402 26.76 1.86 -5.93
N ASP A 403 26.32 1.38 -7.08
CA ASP A 403 26.01 2.16 -8.28
C ASP A 403 24.51 2.44 -8.47
N PHE A 404 23.65 1.92 -7.57
CA PHE A 404 22.21 1.96 -7.76
C PHE A 404 21.60 3.33 -7.43
N ILE A 405 20.93 3.91 -8.43
CA ILE A 405 20.10 5.13 -8.29
C ILE A 405 18.63 4.77 -8.42
N ARG A 406 17.80 5.35 -7.57
CA ARG A 406 16.34 5.22 -7.65
C ARG A 406 15.70 6.57 -7.98
N LEU A 407 14.91 6.60 -9.04
CA LEU A 407 14.11 7.74 -9.46
C LEU A 407 12.63 7.45 -9.20
N SER A 408 11.90 8.46 -8.69
CA SER A 408 10.45 8.55 -8.74
C SER A 408 10.14 9.65 -9.75
N VAL A 409 9.80 9.27 -10.97
CA VAL A 409 9.63 10.19 -12.09
C VAL A 409 8.30 10.92 -11.96
N GLY A 410 8.33 12.25 -11.99
CA GLY A 410 7.17 13.12 -11.84
C GLY A 410 6.36 13.31 -13.13
N ILE A 411 5.52 14.34 -13.12
CA ILE A 411 4.63 14.67 -14.24
C ILE A 411 5.03 15.95 -14.98
N GLU A 412 6.25 16.41 -14.77
CA GLU A 412 6.85 17.54 -15.47
C GLU A 412 6.96 17.26 -16.99
N ASN A 413 7.32 18.27 -17.78
CA ASN A 413 7.60 18.08 -19.19
C ASN A 413 8.78 17.12 -19.37
N ILE A 414 8.62 16.15 -20.25
CA ILE A 414 9.63 15.08 -20.42
C ILE A 414 10.98 15.63 -20.87
N GLU A 415 10.99 16.67 -21.70
CA GLU A 415 12.21 17.30 -22.20
C GLU A 415 13.04 17.90 -21.05
N ASP A 416 12.38 18.51 -20.06
CA ASP A 416 13.04 19.08 -18.88
C ASP A 416 13.61 17.98 -17.98
N ILE A 417 12.85 16.89 -17.79
CA ILE A 417 13.31 15.69 -17.04
C ILE A 417 14.57 15.12 -17.69
N LEU A 418 14.54 14.87 -19.01
CA LEU A 418 15.68 14.28 -19.73
C LEU A 418 16.89 15.21 -19.73
N ALA A 419 16.70 16.51 -19.91
CA ALA A 419 17.78 17.49 -19.85
C ALA A 419 18.47 17.55 -18.49
N ASP A 420 17.70 17.45 -17.39
CA ASP A 420 18.27 17.43 -16.04
C ASP A 420 19.07 16.14 -15.78
N LEU A 421 18.56 14.99 -16.22
CA LEU A 421 19.29 13.71 -16.13
C LEU A 421 20.59 13.74 -16.94
N ASP A 422 20.55 14.22 -18.18
CA ASP A 422 21.72 14.27 -19.09
C ASP A 422 22.83 15.15 -18.53
N GLN A 423 22.49 16.37 -18.07
CA GLN A 423 23.48 17.30 -17.49
C GLN A 423 24.09 16.76 -16.19
N ALA A 424 23.30 16.03 -15.37
CA ALA A 424 23.79 15.44 -14.12
C ALA A 424 24.68 14.23 -14.39
N LEU A 425 24.30 13.35 -15.33
CA LEU A 425 25.14 12.24 -15.79
C LEU A 425 26.44 12.71 -16.41
N GLY A 426 26.42 13.83 -17.15
CA GLY A 426 27.64 14.43 -17.72
C GLY A 426 28.68 14.86 -16.70
N LYS A 427 28.23 15.20 -15.46
CA LYS A 427 29.11 15.64 -14.37
C LYS A 427 29.59 14.48 -13.47
N ALA A 428 28.93 13.35 -13.50
CA ALA A 428 29.17 12.17 -12.64
C ALA A 428 30.42 11.32 -13.01
#